data_81a55f6ff092a6feab7af901ea7914e4
#
_entry.id   81a55f6ff092a6feab7af901ea7914e4
#
_cell.length_a   1.000
_cell.length_b   1.000
_cell.length_c   1.000
_cell.angle_alpha   90.00
_cell.angle_beta   90.00
_cell.angle_gamma   90.00
#
_symmetry.space_group_name_H-M   'P 1'
#
loop_
_entity.id
_entity.type
_entity.pdbx_description
1 polymer ?
#
loop_
_entity_poly.entity_id
_entity_poly.type
_entity_poly.pdbx_seq_one_letter_code
_entity_poly.pdbx_strand_id
1 'polypeptide(L)'
;MRKRKVAIIGSGNIGTDLMIKILRHGQHLEMAVMVGIDPQSDGLARARRLGVATTHEGVGGLMQMAEFADIDFVFDATSAGAHIKNDAALREAKPGIRVIDLTPAAIGPYCVPVVNLAANLHQGNVNMVTCGGQATIPMVAA
;
A
#
# COMPACT_ATOMS: atom_id res chain seq x y z
N MET A 1 13.24 -11.58 14.11
CA MET A 1 13.01 -11.40 12.65
C MET A 1 12.82 -9.92 12.35
N ARG A 2 13.50 -9.43 11.35
CA ARG A 2 13.37 -8.02 10.92
C ARG A 2 11.99 -7.79 10.31
N LYS A 3 11.32 -6.71 10.73
CA LYS A 3 10.05 -6.29 10.11
C LYS A 3 10.28 -5.79 8.70
N ARG A 4 9.34 -6.05 7.81
CA ARG A 4 9.34 -5.52 6.45
C ARG A 4 8.82 -4.09 6.47
N LYS A 5 9.50 -3.21 5.75
CA LYS A 5 9.14 -1.79 5.71
C LYS A 5 8.10 -1.53 4.62
N VAL A 6 7.13 -0.70 4.96
CA VAL A 6 5.94 -0.45 4.17
C VAL A 6 5.77 1.03 3.91
N ALA A 7 5.41 1.39 2.68
CA ALA A 7 4.85 2.69 2.35
C ALA A 7 3.37 2.54 2.00
N ILE A 8 2.58 3.54 2.33
CA ILE A 8 1.19 3.66 1.91
C ILE A 8 1.08 4.89 1.02
N ILE A 9 0.54 4.71 -0.19
CA ILE A 9 0.21 5.82 -1.09
C ILE A 9 -1.28 6.07 -1.02
N GLY A 10 -1.66 7.26 -0.61
CA GLY A 10 -3.05 7.64 -0.38
C GLY A 10 -3.29 7.95 1.09
N SER A 11 -3.34 9.24 1.42
CA SER A 11 -3.48 9.71 2.80
C SER A 11 -4.93 10.01 3.19
N GLY A 12 -5.89 9.44 2.46
CA GLY A 12 -7.31 9.51 2.80
C GLY A 12 -7.69 8.55 3.94
N ASN A 13 -8.98 8.30 4.09
CA ASN A 13 -9.48 7.48 5.20
C ASN A 13 -8.97 6.05 5.18
N ILE A 14 -8.94 5.41 4.01
CA ILE A 14 -8.50 4.01 3.87
C ILE A 14 -7.01 3.90 4.20
N GLY A 15 -6.17 4.74 3.61
CA GLY A 15 -4.74 4.72 3.85
C GLY A 15 -4.39 5.05 5.30
N THR A 16 -5.07 6.03 5.89
CA THR A 16 -4.86 6.42 7.29
C THR A 16 -5.25 5.29 8.25
N ASP A 17 -6.39 4.64 8.01
CA ASP A 17 -6.82 3.51 8.84
C ASP A 17 -5.84 2.34 8.74
N LEU A 18 -5.36 2.04 7.54
CA LEU A 18 -4.37 0.98 7.33
C LEU A 18 -3.06 1.30 8.07
N MET A 19 -2.59 2.55 7.99
CA MET A 19 -1.40 2.99 8.72
C MET A 19 -1.55 2.73 10.23
N ILE A 20 -2.69 3.13 10.81
CA ILE A 20 -2.95 2.94 12.23
C ILE A 20 -2.94 1.46 12.59
N LYS A 21 -3.54 0.62 11.75
CA LYS A 21 -3.55 -0.84 11.97
C LYS A 21 -2.15 -1.44 11.92
N ILE A 22 -1.33 -1.01 10.99
CA ILE A 22 0.07 -1.47 10.91
C ILE A 22 0.84 -1.02 12.15
N LEU A 23 0.67 0.22 12.60
CA LEU A 23 1.35 0.73 13.79
C LEU A 23 0.94 -0.02 15.06
N ARG A 24 -0.32 -0.41 15.18
CA ARG A 24 -0.85 -1.07 16.37
C ARG A 24 -0.65 -2.58 16.38
N HIS A 25 -0.79 -3.22 15.23
CA HIS A 25 -0.87 -4.67 15.11
C HIS A 25 0.17 -5.30 14.19
N GLY A 26 1.02 -4.49 13.56
CA GLY A 26 2.01 -4.97 12.61
C GLY A 26 3.13 -5.76 13.28
N GLN A 27 2.95 -7.07 13.39
CA GLN A 27 3.98 -7.95 13.93
C GLN A 27 5.16 -8.12 12.96
N HIS A 28 4.88 -8.09 11.65
CA HIS A 28 5.85 -8.33 10.59
C HIS A 28 6.07 -7.11 9.70
N LEU A 29 5.28 -6.06 9.88
CA LEU A 29 5.31 -4.84 9.08
C LEU A 29 5.66 -3.62 9.93
N GLU A 30 6.41 -2.70 9.34
CA GLU A 30 6.80 -1.43 9.94
C GLU A 30 6.45 -0.31 8.98
N MET A 31 5.70 0.68 9.48
CA MET A 31 5.39 1.88 8.68
C MET A 31 6.65 2.72 8.49
N ALA A 32 7.06 2.87 7.23
CA ALA A 32 8.19 3.73 6.88
C ALA A 32 7.72 5.09 6.38
N VAL A 33 6.78 5.13 5.42
CA VAL A 33 6.36 6.38 4.78
C VAL A 33 4.86 6.39 4.50
N MET A 34 4.21 7.51 4.80
CA MET A 34 2.87 7.85 4.31
C MET A 34 3.00 8.85 3.17
N VAL A 35 2.42 8.53 2.03
CA VAL A 35 2.50 9.33 0.81
C VAL A 35 1.13 9.92 0.46
N GLY A 36 1.08 11.21 0.23
CA GLY A 36 -0.10 11.93 -0.24
C GLY A 36 0.26 12.90 -1.34
N ILE A 37 -0.74 13.65 -1.79
CA ILE A 37 -0.57 14.68 -2.83
C ILE A 37 -0.98 16.08 -2.36
N ASP A 38 -1.56 16.18 -1.17
CA ASP A 38 -2.03 17.44 -0.59
C ASP A 38 -1.29 17.72 0.71
N PRO A 39 -0.52 18.82 0.80
CA PRO A 39 0.20 19.15 2.03
C PRO A 39 -0.73 19.44 3.21
N GLN A 40 -2.01 19.73 2.96
CA GLN A 40 -3.01 19.95 4.00
C GLN A 40 -3.75 18.68 4.43
N SER A 41 -3.37 17.54 3.91
CA SER A 41 -4.01 16.26 4.22
C SER A 41 -3.95 15.95 5.72
N ASP A 42 -5.11 15.65 6.31
CA ASP A 42 -5.21 15.20 7.71
C ASP A 42 -4.45 13.90 7.94
N GLY A 43 -4.48 13.02 6.96
CA GLY A 43 -3.75 11.74 7.04
C GLY A 43 -2.24 11.94 7.14
N LEU A 44 -1.68 12.88 6.38
CA LEU A 44 -0.27 13.22 6.47
C LEU A 44 0.07 13.87 7.82
N ALA A 45 -0.78 14.78 8.28
CA ALA A 45 -0.59 15.41 9.59
C ALA A 45 -0.59 14.36 10.71
N ARG A 46 -1.51 13.40 10.62
CA ARG A 46 -1.61 12.32 11.59
C ARG A 46 -0.37 11.41 11.56
N ALA A 47 0.11 11.07 10.37
CA ALA A 47 1.34 10.30 10.21
C ALA A 47 2.53 10.98 10.87
N ARG A 48 2.68 12.27 10.65
CA ARG A 48 3.76 13.05 11.29
C ARG A 48 3.68 13.02 12.80
N ARG A 49 2.47 13.17 13.37
CA ARG A 49 2.27 13.09 14.82
C ARG A 49 2.62 11.72 15.41
N LEU A 50 2.47 10.67 14.61
CA LEU A 50 2.77 9.30 15.00
C LEU A 50 4.23 8.90 14.71
N GLY A 51 5.05 9.83 14.25
CA GLY A 51 6.46 9.58 13.99
C GLY A 51 6.74 8.90 12.65
N VAL A 52 5.79 8.88 11.73
CA VAL A 52 5.96 8.31 10.39
C VAL A 52 6.44 9.38 9.42
N ALA A 53 7.46 9.07 8.61
CA ALA A 53 7.92 9.97 7.56
C ALA A 53 6.83 10.19 6.51
N THR A 54 6.75 11.39 5.96
CA THR A 54 5.70 11.76 5.01
C THR A 54 6.26 12.48 3.79
N THR A 55 5.52 12.40 2.68
CA THR A 55 5.68 13.27 1.52
C THR A 55 4.31 13.62 0.96
N HIS A 56 4.15 14.84 0.45
CA HIS A 56 2.95 15.27 -0.26
C HIS A 56 3.17 15.38 -1.77
N GLU A 57 4.29 14.87 -2.25
CA GLU A 57 4.67 14.92 -3.67
C GLU A 57 4.38 13.62 -4.41
N GLY A 58 3.49 12.79 -3.89
CA GLY A 58 3.09 11.54 -4.52
C GLY A 58 4.21 10.52 -4.62
N VAL A 59 4.08 9.60 -5.59
CA VAL A 59 5.06 8.54 -5.79
C VAL A 59 6.45 9.09 -6.15
N GLY A 60 6.50 10.21 -6.88
CA GLY A 60 7.77 10.87 -7.20
C GLY A 60 8.53 11.31 -5.95
N GLY A 61 7.80 11.90 -4.99
CA GLY A 61 8.38 12.26 -3.70
C GLY A 61 8.88 11.06 -2.92
N LEU A 62 8.11 9.98 -2.90
CA LEU A 62 8.51 8.73 -2.25
C LEU A 62 9.85 8.21 -2.80
N MET A 63 9.98 8.17 -4.12
CA MET A 63 11.18 7.64 -4.76
C MET A 63 12.45 8.47 -4.49
N GLN A 64 12.29 9.73 -4.10
CA GLN A 64 13.42 10.60 -3.73
C GLN A 64 13.78 10.53 -2.26
N MET A 65 12.98 9.89 -1.44
CA MET A 65 13.24 9.75 0.00
C MET A 65 14.28 8.67 0.26
N ALA A 66 15.13 8.89 1.27
CA ALA A 66 16.12 7.90 1.70
C ALA A 66 15.46 6.58 2.12
N GLU A 67 14.28 6.65 2.74
CA GLU A 67 13.51 5.49 3.19
C GLU A 67 13.11 4.56 2.06
N PHE A 68 12.99 5.06 0.83
CA PHE A 68 12.55 4.26 -0.31
C PHE A 68 13.44 3.04 -0.57
N ALA A 69 14.73 3.17 -0.33
CA ALA A 69 15.68 2.07 -0.54
C ALA A 69 15.34 0.82 0.27
N ASP A 70 14.76 1.01 1.45
CA ASP A 70 14.44 -0.07 2.40
C ASP A 70 12.99 -0.55 2.32
N ILE A 71 12.16 0.04 1.47
CA ILE A 71 10.75 -0.33 1.37
C ILE A 71 10.59 -1.63 0.60
N ASP A 72 9.92 -2.60 1.22
CA ASP A 72 9.63 -3.91 0.65
C ASP A 72 8.25 -3.97 0.00
N PHE A 73 7.26 -3.30 0.61
CA PHE A 73 5.86 -3.32 0.17
C PHE A 73 5.31 -1.92 0.07
N VAL A 74 4.48 -1.71 -0.95
CA VAL A 74 3.70 -0.48 -1.10
C VAL A 74 2.23 -0.84 -1.18
N PHE A 75 1.43 -0.25 -0.29
CA PHE A 75 -0.04 -0.31 -0.40
C PHE A 75 -0.51 0.93 -1.15
N ASP A 76 -1.27 0.73 -2.20
CA ASP A 76 -1.84 1.84 -2.97
C ASP A 76 -3.34 1.97 -2.68
N ALA A 77 -3.71 3.05 -2.02
CA ALA A 77 -5.09 3.40 -1.66
C ALA A 77 -5.54 4.69 -2.37
N THR A 78 -5.09 4.89 -3.60
CA THR A 78 -5.43 6.05 -4.42
C THR A 78 -6.62 5.74 -5.34
N SER A 79 -6.58 6.16 -6.59
CA SER A 79 -7.58 5.86 -7.62
C SER A 79 -7.02 4.87 -8.63
N ALA A 80 -7.90 4.28 -9.45
CA ALA A 80 -7.49 3.35 -10.49
C ALA A 80 -6.47 3.98 -11.45
N GLY A 81 -6.73 5.20 -11.92
CA GLY A 81 -5.82 5.90 -12.83
C GLY A 81 -4.47 6.22 -12.19
N ALA A 82 -4.48 6.65 -10.93
CA ALA A 82 -3.26 6.93 -10.20
C ALA A 82 -2.45 5.65 -9.95
N HIS A 83 -3.12 4.55 -9.61
CA HIS A 83 -2.46 3.27 -9.37
C HIS A 83 -1.69 2.77 -10.59
N ILE A 84 -2.25 2.86 -11.78
CA ILE A 84 -1.58 2.46 -13.02
C ILE A 84 -0.25 3.20 -13.18
N LYS A 85 -0.26 4.51 -12.94
CA LYS A 85 0.95 5.34 -13.02
C LYS A 85 1.93 5.02 -11.89
N ASN A 86 1.42 4.86 -10.68
CA ASN A 86 2.24 4.56 -9.51
C ASN A 86 2.96 3.21 -9.65
N ASP A 87 2.23 2.18 -10.08
CA ASP A 87 2.81 0.84 -10.27
C ASP A 87 3.93 0.88 -11.32
N ALA A 88 3.70 1.54 -12.45
CA ALA A 88 4.71 1.67 -13.50
C ALA A 88 5.97 2.37 -12.99
N ALA A 89 5.82 3.49 -12.29
CA ALA A 89 6.95 4.26 -11.75
C ALA A 89 7.73 3.48 -10.70
N LEU A 90 7.03 2.82 -9.77
CA LEU A 90 7.66 2.02 -8.74
C LEU A 90 8.43 0.84 -9.31
N ARG A 91 7.86 0.17 -10.30
CA ARG A 91 8.46 -1.01 -10.91
C ARG A 91 9.69 -0.65 -11.74
N GLU A 92 9.67 0.51 -12.39
CA GLU A 92 10.85 1.04 -13.09
C GLU A 92 11.98 1.37 -12.12
N ALA A 93 11.66 2.02 -11.01
CA ALA A 93 12.65 2.43 -10.00
C ALA A 93 13.19 1.26 -9.17
N LYS A 94 12.34 0.26 -8.89
CA LYS A 94 12.68 -0.87 -8.03
C LYS A 94 11.92 -2.11 -8.49
N PRO A 95 12.47 -2.87 -9.46
CA PRO A 95 11.75 -4.02 -10.08
C PRO A 95 11.26 -5.09 -9.10
N GLY A 96 11.95 -5.25 -7.99
CA GLY A 96 11.56 -6.24 -6.96
C GLY A 96 10.51 -5.76 -5.96
N ILE A 97 10.03 -4.53 -6.07
CA ILE A 97 9.05 -4.00 -5.13
C ILE A 97 7.69 -4.70 -5.30
N ARG A 98 7.03 -4.94 -4.18
CA ARG A 98 5.69 -5.54 -4.20
C ARG A 98 4.64 -4.48 -3.92
N VAL A 99 3.62 -4.44 -4.77
CA VAL A 99 2.54 -3.47 -4.68
C VAL A 99 1.24 -4.20 -4.37
N ILE A 100 0.56 -3.75 -3.32
CA ILE A 100 -0.74 -4.26 -2.91
C ILE A 100 -1.77 -3.20 -3.25
N ASP A 101 -2.60 -3.51 -4.24
CA ASP A 101 -3.56 -2.59 -4.83
C ASP A 101 -4.89 -2.64 -4.09
N LEU A 102 -5.26 -1.51 -3.49
CA LEU A 102 -6.56 -1.30 -2.85
C LEU A 102 -7.50 -0.48 -3.74
N THR A 103 -7.11 -0.25 -5.01
CA THR A 103 -7.90 0.51 -5.97
C THR A 103 -8.64 -0.42 -6.95
N PRO A 104 -9.61 0.08 -7.72
CA PRO A 104 -10.28 -0.72 -8.74
C PRO A 104 -9.50 -0.86 -10.06
N ALA A 105 -8.20 -0.60 -10.09
CA ALA A 105 -7.39 -0.64 -11.32
C ALA A 105 -7.26 -2.06 -11.92
N ALA A 106 -7.19 -3.07 -11.07
CA ALA A 106 -7.11 -4.48 -11.46
C ALA A 106 -5.97 -4.80 -12.44
N ILE A 107 -4.78 -4.26 -12.17
CA ILE A 107 -3.58 -4.55 -12.97
C ILE A 107 -3.07 -5.97 -12.67
N GLY A 108 -2.97 -6.30 -11.38
CA GLY A 108 -2.54 -7.63 -10.94
C GLY A 108 -3.72 -8.57 -10.71
N PRO A 109 -3.43 -9.83 -10.38
CA PRO A 109 -4.47 -10.81 -10.07
C PRO A 109 -5.24 -10.42 -8.81
N TYR A 110 -6.51 -10.80 -8.78
CA TYR A 110 -7.34 -10.64 -7.60
C TYR A 110 -6.87 -11.56 -6.48
N CYS A 111 -6.70 -11.01 -5.29
CA CYS A 111 -6.26 -11.75 -4.13
C CYS A 111 -7.23 -11.59 -2.97
N VAL A 112 -7.79 -12.72 -2.52
CA VAL A 112 -8.50 -12.86 -1.26
C VAL A 112 -7.69 -13.85 -0.44
N PRO A 113 -6.93 -13.41 0.58
CA PRO A 113 -5.91 -14.25 1.22
C PRO A 113 -6.39 -15.61 1.70
N VAL A 114 -7.58 -15.69 2.32
CA VAL A 114 -8.12 -16.98 2.79
C VAL A 114 -8.52 -17.92 1.65
N VAL A 115 -8.61 -17.43 0.41
CA VAL A 115 -9.04 -18.22 -0.75
C VAL A 115 -7.85 -18.59 -1.66
N ASN A 116 -7.01 -17.62 -2.02
CA ASN A 116 -6.01 -17.81 -3.07
C ASN A 116 -4.66 -17.14 -2.80
N LEU A 117 -4.29 -16.92 -1.55
CA LEU A 117 -3.02 -16.28 -1.22
C LEU A 117 -1.83 -17.05 -1.80
N ALA A 118 -1.82 -18.36 -1.65
CA ALA A 118 -0.71 -19.20 -2.09
C ALA A 118 -0.43 -19.05 -3.60
N ALA A 119 -1.47 -18.93 -4.41
CA ALA A 119 -1.34 -18.75 -5.86
C ALA A 119 -0.75 -17.38 -6.24
N ASN A 120 -0.79 -16.40 -5.33
CA ASN A 120 -0.39 -15.01 -5.58
C ASN A 120 0.88 -14.56 -4.85
N LEU A 121 1.54 -15.46 -4.13
CA LEU A 121 2.73 -15.11 -3.32
C LEU A 121 3.89 -14.53 -4.13
N HIS A 122 3.99 -14.88 -5.40
CA HIS A 122 5.09 -14.45 -6.27
C HIS A 122 4.75 -13.24 -7.14
N GLN A 123 3.53 -12.75 -7.04
CA GLN A 123 3.10 -11.61 -7.87
C GLN A 123 3.68 -10.29 -7.36
N GLY A 124 4.17 -9.47 -8.29
CA GLY A 124 4.66 -8.12 -7.96
C GLY A 124 3.55 -7.14 -7.65
N ASN A 125 2.35 -7.38 -8.18
CA ASN A 125 1.15 -6.59 -7.90
C ASN A 125 -0.02 -7.54 -7.68
N VAL A 126 -0.78 -7.33 -6.59
CA VAL A 126 -2.02 -8.05 -6.33
C VAL A 126 -3.13 -7.04 -6.08
N ASN A 127 -4.32 -7.32 -6.63
CA ASN A 127 -5.50 -6.50 -6.42
C ASN A 127 -6.34 -7.10 -5.29
N MET A 128 -6.61 -6.30 -4.25
CA MET A 128 -7.36 -6.75 -3.07
C MET A 128 -8.87 -6.69 -3.26
N VAL A 129 -9.34 -6.60 -4.48
CA VAL A 129 -10.76 -6.62 -4.86
C VAL A 129 -11.50 -5.40 -4.31
N THR A 130 -12.46 -5.62 -3.42
CA THR A 130 -13.21 -4.57 -2.71
C THR A 130 -13.41 -5.01 -1.26
N CYS A 131 -13.78 -4.05 -0.38
CA CYS A 131 -14.09 -4.43 1.01
C CYS A 131 -15.26 -5.43 1.06
N GLY A 132 -16.29 -5.23 0.25
CA GLY A 132 -17.39 -6.20 0.13
C GLY A 132 -16.93 -7.55 -0.42
N GLY A 133 -16.05 -7.55 -1.43
CA GLY A 133 -15.47 -8.77 -1.99
C GLY A 133 -14.61 -9.53 -0.97
N GLN A 134 -13.77 -8.85 -0.20
CA GLN A 134 -13.00 -9.49 0.85
C GLN A 134 -13.88 -10.13 1.91
N ALA A 135 -15.04 -9.53 2.20
CA ALA A 135 -15.96 -10.06 3.19
C ALA A 135 -16.79 -11.23 2.65
N THR A 136 -17.22 -11.22 1.37
CA THR A 136 -18.20 -12.16 0.83
C THR A 136 -17.57 -13.32 0.06
N ILE A 137 -16.48 -13.13 -0.67
CA ILE A 137 -15.87 -14.18 -1.49
C ILE A 137 -15.48 -15.41 -0.67
N PRO A 138 -14.91 -15.31 0.55
CA PRO A 138 -14.61 -16.48 1.34
C PRO A 138 -15.84 -17.35 1.63
N MET A 139 -16.99 -16.72 1.84
CA MET A 139 -18.25 -17.43 2.10
C MET A 139 -18.76 -18.15 0.85
N VAL A 140 -18.61 -17.54 -0.32
CA VAL A 140 -19.04 -18.13 -1.59
C VAL A 140 -18.10 -19.26 -2.02
N ALA A 141 -16.80 -19.13 -1.74
CA ALA A 141 -15.80 -20.12 -2.10
C ALA A 141 -15.76 -21.35 -1.17
N ALA A 142 -16.40 -21.24 -0.02
CA ALA A 142 -16.40 -22.32 0.98
C ALA A 142 -17.15 -23.60 0.52
#